data_01b363fbdd0e98f11498e06eb6e54660
#
_entry.id   01b363fbdd0e98f11498e06eb6e54660
#
_cell.length_a   1.000
_cell.length_b   1.000
_cell.length_c   1.000
_cell.angle_alpha   90.00
_cell.angle_beta   90.00
_cell.angle_gamma   90.00
#
_symmetry.space_group_name_H-M   'P 1'
#
loop_
_entity.id
_entity.type
_entity.pdbx_description
1 polymer ?
#
loop_
_entity_poly.entity_id
_entity_poly.type
_entity_poly.pdbx_seq_one_letter_code
_entity_poly.pdbx_strand_id
1 'polypeptide(L)'
;MALSGSYRINGGYQGSYMLFSWTATQSIVNNTSTINWRLTGGFTNGGYVMAGGFKVIIDGETVYSKPIDYRIPMYTGTVIADGTKTLSHRLDGVRAFDVYCEAGIHTYAINSSGSATFTLDTILQKAIITSAPNFTDEESPTITYTNTLGAAITSLQACITDDNGRSYVSYRDISKTGTSYTFELTTKERNSLRTLCANAQSIRVRFYIKSVINGNTFYSYLTKILSIVNAEPIISPTIADTNATTIALTGDSNVLVRYFSNAAVTMGVSPQKQATITSKKVVNGGKTLTEDGTFNNVESGDFVFTAVDSRGLITTLPINRNFIEYINPTCDIEVSMGATGTLNLSVSGNYFNGSFNGIIKNKLIVQYRVNMGEWKDIEATASGNTYSATYEDTGYDYQKTYTVQARIIDSLSTAFSAEVKTRSIPVCDWGENDFNFNVPITIQGNPLVYITDEGTKNGWYYRNWSNGMGECWKVLSHTTTISTAFGTMYVGTATTRQSYPFPFEGKPVEQATLQSGGAAAWLIPESRGNGVNSSSQTAMYNVVHPNSITKTGTYYISFYCYGKLAEV
;
A
#
# COMPACT_ATOMS: atom_id res chain seq x y z
N MET A 1 8.21 -0.55 -50.43
CA MET A 1 8.86 0.72 -50.74
C MET A 1 10.07 0.40 -51.59
N ALA A 2 10.33 1.15 -52.62
CA ALA A 2 11.41 0.82 -53.57
C ALA A 2 11.95 2.07 -54.28
N LEU A 3 13.17 1.97 -54.77
CA LEU A 3 13.76 2.94 -55.70
C LEU A 3 13.78 2.44 -57.13
N SER A 4 13.12 1.33 -57.42
CA SER A 4 12.91 0.81 -58.77
C SER A 4 11.67 -0.08 -58.82
N GLY A 5 11.12 -0.25 -59.96
CA GLY A 5 9.98 -1.12 -60.19
C GLY A 5 9.66 -1.33 -61.65
N SER A 6 8.76 -2.23 -61.91
CA SER A 6 8.24 -2.46 -63.24
C SER A 6 6.78 -2.92 -63.22
N TYR A 7 6.06 -2.65 -64.31
CA TYR A 7 4.69 -3.07 -64.50
C TYR A 7 4.51 -3.54 -65.95
N ARG A 8 4.09 -4.80 -66.09
CA ARG A 8 3.86 -5.40 -67.42
C ARG A 8 2.38 -5.37 -67.75
N ILE A 9 2.08 -4.90 -68.93
CA ILE A 9 0.76 -4.84 -69.51
C ILE A 9 0.76 -5.79 -70.73
N ASN A 10 -0.02 -6.84 -70.67
CA ASN A 10 -0.13 -7.80 -71.74
C ASN A 10 -1.07 -7.23 -72.86
N GLY A 11 -0.64 -7.31 -74.08
CA GLY A 11 -1.41 -6.92 -75.20
C GLY A 11 -2.38 -8.01 -75.70
N GLY A 12 -3.34 -7.62 -76.51
CA GLY A 12 -4.36 -8.52 -77.05
C GLY A 12 -3.90 -9.38 -78.22
N TYR A 13 -2.70 -9.19 -78.78
CA TYR A 13 -2.23 -9.88 -79.99
C TYR A 13 -0.93 -10.67 -79.71
N GLN A 14 -0.96 -11.98 -79.95
CA GLN A 14 0.22 -12.92 -80.01
C GLN A 14 1.29 -12.72 -78.91
N GLY A 15 0.88 -12.58 -77.68
CA GLY A 15 1.82 -12.41 -76.57
C GLY A 15 2.57 -11.07 -76.61
N SER A 16 2.03 -10.07 -77.28
CA SER A 16 2.55 -8.71 -77.21
C SER A 16 2.44 -8.15 -75.78
N TYR A 17 3.32 -7.25 -75.42
CA TYR A 17 3.31 -6.59 -74.12
C TYR A 17 3.94 -5.19 -74.20
N MET A 18 3.59 -4.37 -73.19
CA MET A 18 4.35 -3.22 -72.75
C MET A 18 4.93 -3.51 -71.37
N LEU A 19 6.12 -3.05 -71.17
CA LEU A 19 6.77 -3.08 -69.86
C LEU A 19 7.20 -1.66 -69.46
N PHE A 20 6.50 -1.10 -68.52
CA PHE A 20 6.94 0.11 -67.87
C PHE A 20 7.97 -0.27 -66.80
N SER A 21 9.14 0.32 -66.83
CA SER A 21 10.19 0.17 -65.83
C SER A 21 10.65 1.55 -65.35
N TRP A 22 11.03 1.62 -64.12
CA TRP A 22 11.50 2.87 -63.54
C TRP A 22 12.57 2.65 -62.49
N THR A 23 13.42 3.65 -62.30
CA THR A 23 14.32 3.81 -61.17
C THR A 23 14.15 5.22 -60.61
N ALA A 24 14.41 5.41 -59.33
CA ALA A 24 14.31 6.71 -58.71
C ALA A 24 15.62 7.11 -58.01
N THR A 25 15.94 8.39 -58.11
CA THR A 25 16.94 9.06 -57.31
C THR A 25 16.27 10.05 -56.39
N GLN A 26 16.68 10.04 -55.10
CA GLN A 26 16.06 10.89 -54.10
C GLN A 26 16.95 12.09 -53.74
N SER A 27 16.31 13.26 -53.61
CA SER A 27 16.90 14.44 -53.00
C SER A 27 16.30 14.64 -51.62
N ILE A 28 17.06 14.27 -50.60
CA ILE A 28 16.65 14.42 -49.21
C ILE A 28 16.36 15.89 -48.87
N VAL A 29 17.25 16.81 -49.32
CA VAL A 29 17.14 18.25 -49.05
C VAL A 29 15.88 18.86 -49.67
N ASN A 30 15.53 18.47 -50.87
CA ASN A 30 14.36 18.99 -51.58
C ASN A 30 13.06 18.21 -51.30
N ASN A 31 13.16 17.09 -50.59
CA ASN A 31 12.06 16.16 -50.34
C ASN A 31 11.39 15.71 -51.65
N THR A 32 12.19 15.36 -52.64
CA THR A 32 11.74 14.96 -53.98
C THR A 32 12.40 13.66 -54.41
N SER A 33 11.70 12.92 -55.29
CA SER A 33 12.27 11.82 -56.05
C SER A 33 12.16 12.10 -57.54
N THR A 34 13.27 11.93 -58.25
CA THR A 34 13.27 11.96 -59.70
C THR A 34 13.16 10.54 -60.24
N ILE A 35 12.04 10.26 -60.89
CA ILE A 35 11.76 8.98 -61.54
C ILE A 35 12.37 9.00 -62.92
N ASN A 36 13.30 8.12 -63.20
CA ASN A 36 13.76 7.82 -64.57
C ASN A 36 12.94 6.62 -65.05
N TRP A 37 12.08 6.85 -65.99
CA TRP A 37 11.16 5.83 -66.49
C TRP A 37 11.49 5.45 -67.91
N ARG A 38 11.10 4.21 -68.28
CA ARG A 38 11.23 3.69 -69.64
C ARG A 38 10.03 2.77 -69.94
N LEU A 39 9.43 2.99 -71.06
CA LEU A 39 8.43 2.10 -71.64
C LEU A 39 9.06 1.30 -72.78
N THR A 40 9.06 0.00 -72.64
CA THR A 40 9.48 -0.92 -73.68
C THR A 40 8.28 -1.76 -74.15
N GLY A 41 8.36 -2.27 -75.31
CA GLY A 41 7.38 -3.22 -75.85
C GLY A 41 8.04 -4.42 -76.49
N GLY A 42 7.23 -5.43 -76.82
CA GLY A 42 7.73 -6.63 -77.48
C GLY A 42 6.74 -7.78 -77.53
N PHE A 43 7.25 -8.93 -77.92
CA PHE A 43 6.52 -10.19 -78.06
C PHE A 43 7.21 -11.29 -77.25
N THR A 44 6.42 -12.22 -76.78
CA THR A 44 6.98 -13.43 -76.09
C THR A 44 7.33 -14.54 -77.10
N ASN A 45 6.73 -14.52 -78.32
CA ASN A 45 6.87 -15.67 -79.23
C ASN A 45 7.61 -15.34 -80.57
N GLY A 46 8.45 -14.30 -80.57
CA GLY A 46 9.19 -13.86 -81.76
C GLY A 46 8.33 -13.16 -82.80
N GLY A 47 8.97 -12.42 -83.72
CA GLY A 47 8.30 -11.63 -84.73
C GLY A 47 8.28 -10.13 -84.38
N TYR A 48 7.64 -9.38 -85.20
CA TYR A 48 7.42 -7.95 -84.95
C TYR A 48 6.03 -7.52 -85.33
N VAL A 49 5.59 -6.42 -84.77
CA VAL A 49 4.35 -5.75 -85.14
C VAL A 49 4.56 -4.24 -85.17
N MET A 50 3.80 -3.55 -85.98
CA MET A 50 3.71 -2.08 -85.94
C MET A 50 2.71 -1.71 -84.86
N ALA A 51 3.18 -1.04 -83.81
CA ALA A 51 2.31 -0.50 -82.80
C ALA A 51 2.38 1.04 -82.78
N GLY A 52 1.29 1.68 -82.41
CA GLY A 52 1.20 3.13 -82.39
C GLY A 52 0.15 3.66 -81.40
N GLY A 53 0.08 5.00 -81.33
CA GLY A 53 -0.81 5.63 -80.35
C GLY A 53 -0.47 5.36 -78.92
N PHE A 54 0.71 5.77 -78.46
CA PHE A 54 1.19 5.53 -77.12
C PHE A 54 0.91 6.70 -76.18
N LYS A 55 0.55 6.39 -74.99
CA LYS A 55 0.39 7.37 -73.93
C LYS A 55 0.97 6.84 -72.59
N VAL A 56 1.69 7.69 -71.88
CA VAL A 56 2.17 7.44 -70.53
C VAL A 56 1.75 8.60 -69.64
N ILE A 57 1.06 8.27 -68.56
CA ILE A 57 0.67 9.22 -67.52
C ILE A 57 1.38 8.80 -66.27
N ILE A 58 2.05 9.72 -65.62
CA ILE A 58 2.67 9.50 -64.30
C ILE A 58 2.10 10.55 -63.36
N ASP A 59 1.47 10.07 -62.27
CA ASP A 59 0.92 10.93 -61.23
C ASP A 59 -0.08 11.97 -61.79
N GLY A 60 -0.96 11.53 -62.72
CA GLY A 60 -1.99 12.35 -63.37
C GLY A 60 -1.49 13.24 -64.49
N GLU A 61 -0.18 13.36 -64.73
CA GLU A 61 0.40 14.16 -65.82
C GLU A 61 0.82 13.28 -66.99
N THR A 62 0.43 13.69 -68.20
CA THR A 62 0.88 13.01 -69.40
C THR A 62 2.33 13.34 -69.73
N VAL A 63 3.22 12.37 -69.47
CA VAL A 63 4.68 12.53 -69.70
C VAL A 63 5.12 12.11 -71.12
N TYR A 64 4.30 11.36 -71.79
CA TYR A 64 4.51 10.99 -73.21
C TYR A 64 3.19 10.72 -73.87
N SER A 65 3.03 11.22 -75.11
CA SER A 65 1.87 10.95 -75.94
C SER A 65 2.25 11.01 -77.44
N LYS A 66 1.82 10.01 -78.12
CA LYS A 66 1.91 9.96 -79.58
C LYS A 66 0.54 9.59 -80.19
N PRO A 67 0.13 10.23 -81.27
CA PRO A 67 -1.15 9.92 -81.89
C PRO A 67 -1.17 8.51 -82.48
N ILE A 68 -2.36 8.03 -82.88
CA ILE A 68 -2.55 6.65 -83.29
C ILE A 68 -1.87 6.35 -84.67
N ASP A 69 -1.60 7.34 -85.47
CA ASP A 69 -0.87 7.24 -86.75
C ASP A 69 0.65 7.14 -86.53
N TYR A 70 1.17 7.49 -85.35
CA TYR A 70 2.58 7.25 -84.99
C TYR A 70 2.82 5.79 -84.74
N ARG A 71 3.71 5.16 -85.51
CA ARG A 71 3.97 3.74 -85.51
C ARG A 71 5.47 3.43 -85.39
N ILE A 72 5.79 2.43 -84.61
CA ILE A 72 7.16 1.88 -84.50
C ILE A 72 7.13 0.37 -84.64
N PRO A 73 8.13 -0.23 -85.30
CA PRO A 73 8.26 -1.68 -85.34
C PRO A 73 8.64 -2.16 -83.89
N MET A 74 7.91 -3.17 -83.45
CA MET A 74 8.08 -3.72 -82.10
C MET A 74 8.79 -5.07 -82.12
N TYR A 75 9.96 -5.13 -81.55
CA TYR A 75 10.72 -6.33 -81.23
C TYR A 75 10.77 -6.47 -79.70
N THR A 76 11.17 -7.66 -79.23
CA THR A 76 11.33 -7.82 -77.80
C THR A 76 12.31 -6.81 -77.25
N GLY A 77 11.84 -6.00 -76.27
CA GLY A 77 12.62 -4.94 -75.61
C GLY A 77 12.76 -3.61 -76.43
N THR A 78 11.97 -3.43 -77.52
CA THR A 78 11.96 -2.14 -78.25
C THR A 78 11.59 -0.99 -77.30
N VAL A 79 12.44 0.03 -77.24
CA VAL A 79 12.16 1.24 -76.44
C VAL A 79 11.13 2.08 -77.15
N ILE A 80 9.99 2.32 -76.52
CA ILE A 80 8.90 3.17 -77.03
C ILE A 80 9.15 4.61 -76.62
N ALA A 81 9.49 4.79 -75.35
CA ALA A 81 9.77 6.09 -74.79
C ALA A 81 10.57 5.95 -73.50
N ASP A 82 11.27 6.97 -73.15
CA ASP A 82 11.88 7.14 -71.81
C ASP A 82 11.86 8.62 -71.41
N GLY A 83 12.12 8.88 -70.18
CA GLY A 83 12.12 10.25 -69.66
C GLY A 83 12.29 10.29 -68.13
N THR A 84 12.12 11.48 -67.64
CA THR A 84 12.22 11.75 -66.22
C THR A 84 10.99 12.48 -65.71
N LYS A 85 10.61 12.25 -64.46
CA LYS A 85 9.56 12.98 -63.76
C LYS A 85 9.97 13.18 -62.28
N THR A 86 10.00 14.41 -61.83
CA THR A 86 10.26 14.73 -60.43
C THR A 86 8.93 14.80 -59.66
N LEU A 87 8.88 14.10 -58.57
CA LEU A 87 7.72 14.01 -57.68
C LEU A 87 8.10 14.55 -56.30
N SER A 88 7.31 15.47 -55.75
CA SER A 88 7.47 15.96 -54.39
C SER A 88 6.86 14.96 -53.40
N HIS A 89 7.58 14.63 -52.35
CA HIS A 89 7.04 13.83 -51.27
C HIS A 89 6.15 14.67 -50.35
N ARG A 90 5.30 14.02 -49.57
CA ARG A 90 4.54 14.66 -48.50
C ARG A 90 5.53 15.11 -47.40
N LEU A 91 5.05 15.95 -46.49
CA LEU A 91 5.88 16.42 -45.35
C LEU A 91 6.41 15.29 -44.47
N ASP A 92 5.73 14.14 -44.44
CA ASP A 92 6.18 12.94 -43.72
C ASP A 92 7.23 12.12 -44.50
N GLY A 93 7.60 12.59 -45.70
CA GLY A 93 8.56 11.95 -46.59
C GLY A 93 8.00 10.76 -47.37
N VAL A 94 6.73 10.47 -47.23
CA VAL A 94 6.07 9.37 -47.97
C VAL A 94 5.60 9.86 -49.34
N ARG A 95 5.75 9.01 -50.35
CA ARG A 95 5.20 9.25 -51.67
C ARG A 95 4.81 7.95 -52.34
N ALA A 96 3.59 7.90 -52.87
CA ALA A 96 3.15 6.95 -53.85
C ALA A 96 2.87 7.71 -55.15
N PHE A 97 2.97 7.05 -56.26
CA PHE A 97 2.60 7.59 -57.58
C PHE A 97 1.93 6.53 -58.43
N ASP A 98 1.00 7.00 -59.28
CA ASP A 98 0.28 6.17 -60.21
C ASP A 98 0.89 6.27 -61.60
N VAL A 99 0.91 5.15 -62.27
CA VAL A 99 1.32 5.07 -63.68
C VAL A 99 0.18 4.48 -64.49
N TYR A 100 -0.15 5.12 -65.59
CA TYR A 100 -1.03 4.58 -66.60
C TYR A 100 -0.29 4.55 -67.91
N CYS A 101 -0.31 3.41 -68.57
CA CYS A 101 0.23 3.27 -69.96
C CYS A 101 -0.83 2.72 -70.87
N GLU A 102 -0.85 3.24 -72.07
CA GLU A 102 -1.79 2.87 -73.15
C GLU A 102 -1.08 2.74 -74.45
N ALA A 103 -1.42 1.71 -75.21
CA ALA A 103 -1.11 1.60 -76.61
C ALA A 103 -2.41 1.55 -77.43
N GLY A 104 -2.51 2.38 -78.43
CA GLY A 104 -3.75 2.55 -79.22
C GLY A 104 -4.12 1.36 -80.08
N ILE A 105 -5.34 1.40 -80.57
CA ILE A 105 -5.98 0.34 -81.41
C ILE A 105 -5.39 0.31 -82.79
N HIS A 106 -4.80 -0.82 -83.19
CA HIS A 106 -4.40 -1.12 -84.52
C HIS A 106 -4.48 -2.63 -84.78
N THR A 107 -4.68 -3.04 -86.04
CA THR A 107 -4.93 -4.45 -86.38
C THR A 107 -3.86 -5.45 -85.89
N TYR A 108 -2.65 -4.99 -85.70
CA TYR A 108 -1.53 -5.79 -85.12
C TYR A 108 -0.86 -5.06 -83.97
N ALA A 109 -1.60 -4.27 -83.26
CA ALA A 109 -1.08 -3.46 -82.18
C ALA A 109 -1.17 -4.17 -80.80
N ILE A 110 -0.45 -3.64 -79.82
CA ILE A 110 -0.56 -4.08 -78.44
C ILE A 110 -2.00 -3.91 -77.95
N ASN A 111 -2.64 -2.81 -78.26
CA ASN A 111 -4.07 -2.52 -78.08
C ASN A 111 -4.49 -2.85 -76.61
N SER A 112 -3.80 -2.26 -75.67
CA SER A 112 -3.99 -2.52 -74.25
C SER A 112 -3.63 -1.30 -73.45
N SER A 113 -4.21 -1.22 -72.26
CA SER A 113 -3.89 -0.21 -71.30
C SER A 113 -3.83 -0.87 -69.87
N GLY A 114 -3.16 -0.22 -69.00
CA GLY A 114 -3.13 -0.64 -67.62
C GLY A 114 -2.51 0.39 -66.68
N SER A 115 -2.82 0.27 -65.43
CA SER A 115 -2.32 1.16 -64.37
C SER A 115 -1.70 0.36 -63.22
N ALA A 116 -0.76 0.99 -62.58
CA ALA A 116 -0.12 0.47 -61.35
C ALA A 116 0.21 1.64 -60.42
N THR A 117 0.14 1.36 -59.16
CA THR A 117 0.58 2.28 -58.10
C THR A 117 1.88 1.78 -57.48
N PHE A 118 2.85 2.66 -57.35
CA PHE A 118 4.14 2.38 -56.75
C PHE A 118 4.35 3.26 -55.53
N THR A 119 4.99 2.71 -54.47
CA THR A 119 5.36 3.46 -53.30
C THR A 119 6.87 3.58 -53.24
N LEU A 120 7.37 4.80 -53.22
CA LEU A 120 8.80 5.12 -53.09
C LEU A 120 9.30 4.93 -51.68
N ASP A 121 10.62 4.73 -51.53
CA ASP A 121 11.24 4.76 -50.23
C ASP A 121 10.99 6.11 -49.56
N THR A 122 10.73 6.05 -48.24
CA THR A 122 10.43 7.25 -47.46
C THR A 122 11.70 8.10 -47.30
N ILE A 123 11.59 9.38 -47.63
CA ILE A 123 12.68 10.36 -47.36
C ILE A 123 12.56 10.84 -45.94
N LEU A 124 13.47 10.40 -45.07
CA LEU A 124 13.47 10.85 -43.68
C LEU A 124 13.79 12.34 -43.60
N GLN A 125 12.81 13.14 -43.17
CA GLN A 125 12.91 14.61 -43.11
C GLN A 125 13.24 15.14 -41.72
N LYS A 126 13.32 14.27 -40.69
CA LYS A 126 13.55 14.70 -39.30
C LYS A 126 14.73 13.98 -38.69
N ALA A 127 15.36 14.62 -37.74
CA ALA A 127 16.27 13.92 -36.86
C ALA A 127 15.50 12.92 -35.98
N ILE A 128 16.09 11.75 -35.77
CA ILE A 128 15.47 10.66 -35.02
C ILE A 128 16.34 10.34 -33.80
N ILE A 129 15.73 10.30 -32.63
CA ILE A 129 16.39 9.78 -31.43
C ILE A 129 16.54 8.27 -31.60
N THR A 130 17.78 7.80 -31.59
CA THR A 130 18.11 6.38 -31.72
C THR A 130 18.21 5.68 -30.38
N SER A 131 18.63 6.40 -29.33
CA SER A 131 18.68 5.88 -27.96
C SER A 131 18.51 6.99 -26.94
N ALA A 132 17.95 6.64 -25.79
CA ALA A 132 17.90 7.44 -24.57
C ALA A 132 17.93 6.49 -23.36
N PRO A 133 18.55 6.87 -22.24
CA PRO A 133 18.54 6.05 -21.02
C PRO A 133 17.25 6.23 -20.21
N ASN A 134 16.95 5.27 -19.34
CA ASN A 134 16.28 5.59 -18.09
C ASN A 134 17.30 6.33 -17.22
N PHE A 135 16.87 7.23 -16.36
CA PHE A 135 17.79 8.04 -15.56
C PHE A 135 17.18 8.41 -14.21
N THR A 136 18.05 8.82 -13.30
CA THR A 136 17.64 9.32 -11.99
C THR A 136 17.65 10.85 -11.95
N ASP A 137 16.98 11.44 -10.96
CA ASP A 137 16.94 12.89 -10.78
C ASP A 137 18.32 13.52 -10.50
N GLU A 138 19.33 12.73 -10.21
CA GLU A 138 20.70 13.17 -9.92
C GLU A 138 21.62 13.05 -11.13
N GLU A 139 21.24 12.31 -12.16
CA GLU A 139 22.03 12.10 -13.36
C GLU A 139 21.85 13.20 -14.42
N SER A 140 22.78 13.23 -15.39
CA SER A 140 22.73 14.03 -16.61
C SER A 140 22.59 13.09 -17.81
N PRO A 141 21.34 12.83 -18.27
CA PRO A 141 21.10 11.81 -19.29
C PRO A 141 21.61 12.24 -20.65
N THR A 142 22.17 11.27 -21.39
CA THR A 142 22.68 11.46 -22.77
C THR A 142 21.77 10.73 -23.74
N ILE A 143 21.27 11.44 -24.75
CA ILE A 143 20.57 10.85 -25.89
C ILE A 143 21.53 10.66 -27.07
N THR A 144 21.25 9.65 -27.89
CA THR A 144 21.86 9.54 -29.22
C THR A 144 20.80 9.77 -30.30
N TYR A 145 21.21 10.32 -31.41
CA TYR A 145 20.30 10.63 -32.51
C TYR A 145 21.00 10.58 -33.87
N THR A 146 20.22 10.47 -34.92
CA THR A 146 20.69 10.59 -36.31
C THR A 146 20.00 11.78 -36.95
N ASN A 147 20.74 12.52 -37.75
CA ASN A 147 20.23 13.60 -38.60
C ASN A 147 20.78 13.46 -40.03
N THR A 148 19.98 12.89 -40.90
CA THR A 148 20.37 12.66 -42.30
C THR A 148 20.54 13.93 -43.11
N LEU A 149 19.90 15.02 -42.69
CA LEU A 149 20.05 16.35 -43.33
C LEU A 149 21.28 17.11 -42.88
N GLY A 150 21.92 16.71 -41.80
CA GLY A 150 23.11 17.38 -41.26
C GLY A 150 22.91 18.89 -41.09
N ALA A 151 23.81 19.67 -41.64
CA ALA A 151 23.76 21.13 -41.59
C ALA A 151 22.59 21.78 -42.31
N ALA A 152 21.94 21.08 -43.24
CA ALA A 152 20.78 21.60 -43.98
C ALA A 152 19.51 21.78 -43.14
N ILE A 153 19.44 21.20 -41.96
CA ILE A 153 18.36 21.45 -40.99
C ILE A 153 18.44 22.90 -40.48
N THR A 154 17.30 23.63 -40.47
CA THR A 154 17.27 25.03 -40.05
C THR A 154 17.56 25.15 -38.53
N SER A 155 16.88 24.36 -37.71
CA SER A 155 17.07 24.30 -36.26
C SER A 155 16.91 22.88 -35.77
N LEU A 156 17.76 22.49 -34.80
CA LEU A 156 17.70 21.21 -34.12
C LEU A 156 17.79 21.44 -32.61
N GLN A 157 16.74 21.09 -31.90
CA GLN A 157 16.62 21.34 -30.47
C GLN A 157 16.17 20.08 -29.73
N ALA A 158 16.62 19.92 -28.49
CA ALA A 158 16.19 18.83 -27.62
C ALA A 158 15.59 19.36 -26.31
N CYS A 159 14.62 18.64 -25.75
CA CYS A 159 14.03 18.91 -24.45
C CYS A 159 13.58 17.62 -23.77
N ILE A 160 13.22 17.73 -22.48
CA ILE A 160 12.59 16.66 -21.71
C ILE A 160 11.19 17.12 -21.31
N THR A 161 10.19 16.27 -21.57
CA THR A 161 8.78 16.54 -21.29
C THR A 161 8.19 15.46 -20.40
N ASP A 162 7.00 15.70 -19.84
CA ASP A 162 6.15 14.62 -19.33
C ASP A 162 5.61 13.74 -20.48
N ASP A 163 4.83 12.72 -20.13
CA ASP A 163 4.22 11.81 -21.14
C ASP A 163 3.10 12.50 -21.97
N ASN A 164 2.66 13.70 -21.59
CA ASN A 164 1.70 14.51 -22.32
C ASN A 164 2.36 15.57 -23.21
N GLY A 165 3.70 15.68 -23.19
CA GLY A 165 4.45 16.62 -24.01
C GLY A 165 4.65 18.01 -23.41
N ARG A 166 4.29 18.22 -22.11
CA ARG A 166 4.61 19.46 -21.40
C ARG A 166 6.09 19.47 -21.04
N SER A 167 6.81 20.55 -21.43
CA SER A 167 8.26 20.67 -21.19
C SER A 167 8.58 20.97 -19.73
N TYR A 168 9.52 20.22 -19.16
CA TYR A 168 10.12 20.41 -17.84
C TYR A 168 11.59 20.77 -17.93
N VAL A 169 12.28 20.36 -19.00
CA VAL A 169 13.58 20.89 -19.43
C VAL A 169 13.35 21.58 -20.75
N SER A 170 13.65 22.87 -20.80
CA SER A 170 13.41 23.71 -21.97
C SER A 170 14.15 23.22 -23.21
N TYR A 171 13.65 23.55 -24.39
CA TYR A 171 14.35 23.30 -25.65
C TYR A 171 15.72 23.97 -25.66
N ARG A 172 16.74 23.20 -25.98
CA ARG A 172 18.14 23.64 -26.14
C ARG A 172 18.64 23.26 -27.51
N ASP A 173 19.38 24.15 -28.13
CA ASP A 173 20.04 23.85 -29.41
C ASP A 173 21.04 22.71 -29.24
N ILE A 174 20.99 21.75 -30.15
CA ILE A 174 21.93 20.62 -30.18
C ILE A 174 22.64 20.58 -31.53
N SER A 175 23.78 19.87 -31.58
CA SER A 175 24.61 19.81 -32.79
C SER A 175 23.82 19.22 -33.99
N LYS A 176 23.79 19.91 -35.11
CA LYS A 176 23.17 19.42 -36.35
C LYS A 176 23.96 18.28 -36.99
N THR A 177 25.26 18.19 -36.71
CA THR A 177 26.15 17.15 -37.25
C THR A 177 26.65 16.18 -36.19
N GLY A 178 26.28 16.40 -34.93
CA GLY A 178 26.58 15.47 -33.84
C GLY A 178 25.64 14.27 -33.83
N THR A 179 26.00 13.27 -33.04
CA THR A 179 25.24 12.02 -32.88
C THR A 179 24.76 11.81 -31.45
N SER A 180 25.12 12.68 -30.51
CA SER A 180 24.71 12.61 -29.09
C SER A 180 24.55 13.99 -28.48
N TYR A 181 23.76 14.06 -27.41
CA TYR A 181 23.58 15.26 -26.60
C TYR A 181 23.34 14.88 -25.14
N THR A 182 24.12 15.49 -24.22
CA THR A 182 23.95 15.32 -22.79
C THR A 182 23.16 16.49 -22.20
N PHE A 183 22.12 16.18 -21.46
CA PHE A 183 21.34 17.19 -20.73
C PHE A 183 22.03 17.53 -19.42
N GLU A 184 22.88 18.53 -19.41
CA GLU A 184 23.41 19.10 -18.17
C GLU A 184 22.27 19.83 -17.45
N LEU A 185 21.68 19.15 -16.45
CA LEU A 185 20.50 19.63 -15.74
C LEU A 185 20.89 20.62 -14.64
N THR A 186 20.33 21.81 -14.68
CA THR A 186 20.43 22.81 -13.60
C THR A 186 19.61 22.38 -12.38
N THR A 187 19.91 22.93 -11.20
CA THR A 187 19.10 22.68 -9.98
C THR A 187 17.61 22.99 -10.18
N LYS A 188 17.29 24.06 -10.92
CA LYS A 188 15.91 24.43 -11.23
C LYS A 188 15.21 23.36 -12.08
N GLU A 189 15.87 22.83 -13.08
CA GLU A 189 15.32 21.78 -13.94
C GLU A 189 15.20 20.45 -13.22
N ARG A 190 16.18 20.08 -12.38
CA ARG A 190 16.05 18.90 -11.50
C ARG A 190 14.84 19.03 -10.59
N ASN A 191 14.62 20.18 -9.98
CA ASN A 191 13.45 20.42 -9.15
C ASN A 191 12.14 20.38 -9.95
N SER A 192 12.13 20.89 -11.18
CA SER A 192 10.99 20.78 -12.09
C SER A 192 10.66 19.32 -12.43
N LEU A 193 11.68 18.50 -12.73
CA LEU A 193 11.51 17.07 -12.97
C LEU A 193 11.05 16.32 -11.71
N ARG A 194 11.55 16.71 -10.52
CA ARG A 194 11.11 16.14 -9.23
C ARG A 194 9.65 16.39 -8.92
N THR A 195 9.07 17.52 -9.39
CA THR A 195 7.62 17.77 -9.23
C THR A 195 6.76 16.76 -9.98
N LEU A 196 7.25 16.18 -11.08
CA LEU A 196 6.55 15.09 -11.76
C LEU A 196 6.43 13.85 -10.88
N CYS A 197 7.46 13.59 -10.07
CA CYS A 197 7.54 12.45 -9.17
C CYS A 197 7.12 12.81 -7.73
N ALA A 198 6.32 13.86 -7.52
CA ALA A 198 5.90 14.25 -6.17
C ALA A 198 5.11 13.13 -5.45
N ASN A 199 4.36 12.32 -6.20
CA ASN A 199 3.50 11.25 -5.69
C ASN A 199 3.88 9.85 -6.20
N ALA A 200 5.05 9.70 -6.82
CA ALA A 200 5.54 8.43 -7.33
C ALA A 200 7.06 8.38 -7.28
N GLN A 201 7.65 7.20 -7.07
CA GLN A 201 9.10 7.01 -7.08
C GLN A 201 9.68 7.09 -8.50
N SER A 202 8.87 6.86 -9.51
CA SER A 202 9.27 6.97 -10.90
C SER A 202 8.09 7.34 -11.78
N ILE A 203 8.39 7.97 -12.92
CA ILE A 203 7.39 8.39 -13.92
C ILE A 203 7.96 8.27 -15.33
N ARG A 204 7.06 8.17 -16.29
CA ARG A 204 7.43 8.21 -17.71
C ARG A 204 7.66 9.65 -18.14
N VAL A 205 8.78 9.88 -18.80
CA VAL A 205 9.15 11.15 -19.45
C VAL A 205 9.52 10.90 -20.90
N ARG A 206 9.46 11.93 -21.72
CA ARG A 206 9.86 11.85 -23.11
C ARG A 206 11.05 12.74 -23.38
N PHE A 207 12.09 12.18 -23.99
CA PHE A 207 13.11 12.94 -24.66
C PHE A 207 12.62 13.32 -26.04
N TYR A 208 12.57 14.61 -26.34
CA TYR A 208 12.15 15.13 -27.63
C TYR A 208 13.30 15.73 -28.38
N ILE A 209 13.31 15.50 -29.69
CA ILE A 209 14.05 16.32 -30.64
C ILE A 209 13.04 17.03 -31.53
N LYS A 210 13.20 18.35 -31.66
CA LYS A 210 12.47 19.22 -32.56
C LYS A 210 13.37 19.60 -33.70
N SER A 211 12.99 19.27 -34.94
CA SER A 211 13.68 19.60 -36.17
C SER A 211 12.86 20.65 -36.92
N VAL A 212 13.47 21.74 -37.35
CA VAL A 212 12.85 22.73 -38.23
C VAL A 212 13.53 22.67 -39.60
N ILE A 213 12.75 22.45 -40.67
CA ILE A 213 13.24 22.28 -42.02
C ILE A 213 12.30 23.08 -42.93
N ASN A 214 12.83 24.05 -43.65
CA ASN A 214 12.05 24.89 -44.58
C ASN A 214 10.76 25.44 -43.93
N GLY A 215 10.84 25.91 -42.69
CA GLY A 215 9.71 26.45 -41.94
C GLY A 215 8.77 25.39 -41.30
N ASN A 216 8.91 24.12 -41.63
CA ASN A 216 8.10 23.03 -41.07
C ASN A 216 8.79 22.45 -39.83
N THR A 217 7.98 22.12 -38.83
CA THR A 217 8.46 21.55 -37.58
C THR A 217 8.11 20.06 -37.49
N PHE A 218 9.10 19.25 -37.18
CA PHE A 218 8.98 17.81 -37.00
C PHE A 218 9.48 17.41 -35.62
N TYR A 219 8.90 16.34 -35.08
CA TYR A 219 9.27 15.83 -33.75
C TYR A 219 9.66 14.35 -33.83
N SER A 220 10.67 14.01 -33.05
CA SER A 220 11.02 12.63 -32.69
C SER A 220 11.11 12.54 -31.19
N TYR A 221 10.63 11.46 -30.59
CA TYR A 221 10.75 11.26 -29.15
C TYR A 221 10.93 9.79 -28.79
N LEU A 222 11.54 9.55 -27.62
CA LEU A 222 11.56 8.26 -26.94
C LEU A 222 11.07 8.43 -25.50
N THR A 223 10.20 7.53 -25.09
CA THR A 223 9.71 7.48 -23.69
C THR A 223 10.65 6.66 -22.84
N LYS A 224 11.03 7.20 -21.69
CA LYS A 224 11.94 6.60 -20.71
C LYS A 224 11.40 6.82 -19.30
N ILE A 225 12.05 6.20 -18.32
CA ILE A 225 11.68 6.31 -16.92
C ILE A 225 12.65 7.28 -16.24
N LEU A 226 12.09 8.29 -15.58
CA LEU A 226 12.75 9.10 -14.57
C LEU A 226 12.45 8.49 -13.20
N SER A 227 13.47 8.25 -12.39
CA SER A 227 13.34 7.75 -11.01
C SER A 227 13.92 8.75 -10.02
N ILE A 228 13.33 8.83 -8.84
CA ILE A 228 13.85 9.62 -7.73
C ILE A 228 14.63 8.69 -6.80
N VAL A 229 15.85 9.09 -6.42
CA VAL A 229 16.71 8.35 -5.51
C VAL A 229 17.01 9.17 -4.26
N ASN A 230 17.40 8.54 -3.15
CA ASN A 230 17.78 9.22 -1.89
C ASN A 230 16.76 10.29 -1.48
N ALA A 231 15.50 9.92 -1.39
CA ALA A 231 14.37 10.85 -1.25
C ALA A 231 13.48 10.56 -0.04
N GLU A 232 13.92 9.69 0.87
CA GLU A 232 13.21 9.35 2.09
C GLU A 232 13.00 10.60 2.97
N PRO A 233 11.88 10.73 3.67
CA PRO A 233 11.65 11.81 4.62
C PRO A 233 12.77 11.90 5.66
N ILE A 234 13.13 13.11 6.04
CA ILE A 234 14.08 13.33 7.15
C ILE A 234 13.29 13.53 8.43
N ILE A 235 13.72 12.87 9.50
CA ILE A 235 13.16 13.00 10.84
C ILE A 235 14.24 13.59 11.76
N SER A 236 13.97 14.75 12.38
CA SER A 236 14.85 15.45 13.31
C SER A 236 14.05 15.85 14.56
N PRO A 237 13.72 14.89 15.44
CA PRO A 237 12.80 15.12 16.53
C PRO A 237 13.47 15.72 17.76
N THR A 238 12.65 16.33 18.60
CA THR A 238 13.02 16.70 19.96
C THR A 238 12.12 15.99 20.95
N ILE A 239 12.67 15.59 22.08
CA ILE A 239 11.95 14.95 23.19
C ILE A 239 12.47 15.57 24.47
N ALA A 240 11.58 16.10 25.29
CA ALA A 240 11.94 16.68 26.59
C ALA A 240 10.84 16.39 27.63
N ASP A 241 11.23 16.12 28.85
CA ASP A 241 10.31 16.08 29.97
C ASP A 241 9.76 17.49 30.25
N THR A 242 8.48 17.56 30.57
CA THR A 242 7.77 18.81 30.94
C THR A 242 7.20 18.78 32.35
N ASN A 243 7.37 17.67 33.07
CA ASN A 243 6.94 17.58 34.46
C ASN A 243 7.98 18.26 35.36
N ALA A 244 7.57 19.38 35.98
CA ALA A 244 8.44 20.18 36.84
C ALA A 244 9.06 19.37 38.02
N THR A 245 8.30 18.40 38.56
CA THR A 245 8.77 17.58 39.67
C THR A 245 9.90 16.64 39.27
N THR A 246 9.73 15.94 38.13
CA THR A 246 10.75 15.02 37.64
C THR A 246 11.99 15.77 37.17
N ILE A 247 11.82 16.94 36.51
CA ILE A 247 12.93 17.82 36.10
C ILE A 247 13.70 18.31 37.35
N ALA A 248 13.00 18.73 38.40
CA ALA A 248 13.67 19.16 39.63
C ALA A 248 14.47 18.03 40.31
N LEU A 249 14.02 16.78 40.22
CA LEU A 249 14.71 15.61 40.76
C LEU A 249 15.89 15.18 39.89
N THR A 250 15.76 15.19 38.59
CA THR A 250 16.78 14.72 37.61
C THR A 250 17.80 15.80 37.26
N GLY A 251 17.44 17.08 37.41
CA GLY A 251 18.24 18.22 36.99
C GLY A 251 18.34 18.37 35.47
N ASP A 252 17.64 17.54 34.66
CA ASP A 252 17.74 17.52 33.19
C ASP A 252 16.42 17.07 32.57
N SER A 253 15.87 17.89 31.71
CA SER A 253 14.66 17.58 30.92
C SER A 253 14.87 16.46 29.88
N ASN A 254 16.10 16.07 29.58
CA ASN A 254 16.39 14.94 28.69
C ASN A 254 16.35 13.58 29.39
N VAL A 255 16.18 13.54 30.69
CA VAL A 255 16.07 12.34 31.50
C VAL A 255 14.62 12.12 31.89
N LEU A 256 14.08 10.98 31.53
CA LEU A 256 12.70 10.60 31.82
C LEU A 256 12.61 9.68 33.03
N VAL A 257 11.56 9.84 33.82
CA VAL A 257 11.26 9.00 34.98
C VAL A 257 9.97 8.22 34.73
N ARG A 258 10.04 6.91 34.82
CA ARG A 258 8.93 6.00 34.61
C ARG A 258 7.69 6.42 35.40
N TYR A 259 6.53 6.40 34.77
CA TYR A 259 5.21 6.75 35.30
C TYR A 259 5.01 8.22 35.68
N PHE A 260 6.03 9.06 35.68
CA PHE A 260 5.91 10.44 36.15
C PHE A 260 6.29 11.48 35.09
N SER A 261 7.28 11.21 34.27
CA SER A 261 7.66 12.15 33.25
C SER A 261 6.60 12.30 32.17
N ASN A 262 6.44 13.54 31.68
CA ASN A 262 5.60 13.90 30.55
C ASN A 262 6.50 14.31 29.38
N ALA A 263 6.73 13.39 28.44
CA ALA A 263 7.60 13.62 27.32
C ALA A 263 6.89 14.46 26.23
N ALA A 264 7.22 15.74 26.15
CA ALA A 264 6.84 16.58 25.03
C ALA A 264 7.69 16.22 23.80
N VAL A 265 7.04 15.93 22.69
CA VAL A 265 7.66 15.47 21.46
C VAL A 265 7.32 16.41 20.32
N THR A 266 8.36 16.88 19.62
CA THR A 266 8.23 17.50 18.30
C THR A 266 8.86 16.54 17.28
N MET A 267 8.12 16.14 16.27
CA MET A 267 8.57 15.10 15.35
C MET A 267 9.61 15.60 14.34
N GLY A 268 9.61 16.89 13.99
CA GLY A 268 10.60 17.50 13.11
C GLY A 268 10.72 16.81 11.76
N VAL A 269 9.60 16.47 11.12
CA VAL A 269 9.57 15.73 9.86
C VAL A 269 9.59 16.68 8.67
N SER A 270 10.50 16.44 7.74
CA SER A 270 10.58 17.19 6.48
C SER A 270 10.61 16.26 5.26
N PRO A 271 9.84 16.59 4.21
CA PRO A 271 9.86 15.84 2.97
C PRO A 271 11.13 16.17 2.17
N GLN A 272 11.50 15.27 1.26
CA GLN A 272 12.61 15.46 0.34
C GLN A 272 12.14 15.56 -1.11
N LYS A 273 12.93 16.24 -1.95
CA LYS A 273 12.79 16.24 -3.42
C LYS A 273 11.36 16.44 -3.93
N GLN A 274 10.66 17.49 -3.43
CA GLN A 274 9.31 17.89 -3.84
C GLN A 274 8.17 16.91 -3.44
N ALA A 275 8.41 15.91 -2.60
CA ALA A 275 7.33 15.15 -1.98
C ALA A 275 6.60 15.97 -0.91
N THR A 276 5.52 15.44 -0.39
CA THR A 276 4.82 15.92 0.81
C THR A 276 4.76 14.81 1.85
N ILE A 277 4.61 15.15 3.11
CA ILE A 277 4.41 14.14 4.16
C ILE A 277 2.94 13.74 4.17
N THR A 278 2.68 12.44 4.00
CA THR A 278 1.32 11.87 4.03
C THR A 278 0.93 11.35 5.41
N SER A 279 1.90 10.85 6.17
CA SER A 279 1.69 10.49 7.56
C SER A 279 2.98 10.58 8.36
N LYS A 280 2.83 10.88 9.65
CA LYS A 280 3.90 10.82 10.64
C LYS A 280 3.34 10.27 11.93
N LYS A 281 4.15 9.56 12.68
CA LYS A 281 3.80 9.07 14.00
C LYS A 281 5.04 8.85 14.86
N VAL A 282 4.83 8.88 16.15
CA VAL A 282 5.79 8.42 17.15
C VAL A 282 5.10 7.45 18.12
N VAL A 283 5.79 6.40 18.48
CA VAL A 283 5.32 5.37 19.42
C VAL A 283 6.22 5.35 20.65
N ASN A 284 5.62 5.31 21.82
CA ASN A 284 6.28 5.10 23.09
C ASN A 284 5.40 4.22 23.98
N GLY A 285 5.91 3.11 24.50
CA GLY A 285 5.21 2.25 25.44
C GLY A 285 3.82 1.79 24.97
N GLY A 286 3.64 1.53 23.66
CA GLY A 286 2.34 1.15 23.09
C GLY A 286 1.37 2.32 22.79
N LYS A 287 1.67 3.54 23.26
CA LYS A 287 0.92 4.77 22.93
C LYS A 287 1.46 5.37 21.63
N THR A 288 0.60 6.03 20.86
CA THR A 288 0.96 6.64 19.57
C THR A 288 0.50 8.08 19.51
N LEU A 289 1.35 8.98 19.02
CA LEU A 289 0.99 10.32 18.57
C LEU A 289 1.19 10.42 17.05
N THR A 290 0.28 11.09 16.38
CA THR A 290 0.32 11.37 14.93
C THR A 290 0.65 12.84 14.64
N GLU A 291 0.71 13.66 15.67
CA GLU A 291 1.07 15.07 15.65
C GLU A 291 2.04 15.35 16.80
N ASP A 292 2.67 16.51 16.80
CA ASP A 292 3.48 16.98 17.91
C ASP A 292 2.61 17.05 19.19
N GLY A 293 3.12 16.54 20.29
CA GLY A 293 2.32 16.40 21.49
C GLY A 293 3.11 15.83 22.67
N THR A 294 2.40 15.39 23.69
CA THR A 294 3.02 14.92 24.93
C THR A 294 2.54 13.52 25.29
N PHE A 295 3.47 12.62 25.54
CA PHE A 295 3.20 11.36 26.23
C PHE A 295 3.20 11.59 27.72
N ASN A 296 2.03 11.52 28.31
CA ASN A 296 1.90 11.64 29.77
C ASN A 296 2.25 10.31 30.45
N ASN A 297 2.97 10.40 31.57
CA ASN A 297 3.32 9.26 32.41
C ASN A 297 4.01 8.15 31.60
N VAL A 298 5.16 8.48 31.01
CA VAL A 298 5.90 7.57 30.14
C VAL A 298 6.30 6.27 30.85
N GLU A 299 6.23 5.17 30.11
CA GLU A 299 6.57 3.84 30.61
C GLU A 299 7.87 3.29 30.02
N SER A 300 8.42 3.97 29.02
CA SER A 300 9.67 3.59 28.35
C SER A 300 10.45 4.83 27.91
N GLY A 301 11.78 4.71 27.87
CA GLY A 301 12.68 5.68 27.24
C GLY A 301 12.80 5.53 25.72
N ASP A 302 12.19 4.49 25.14
CA ASP A 302 12.28 4.18 23.72
C ASP A 302 11.15 4.85 22.94
N PHE A 303 11.54 5.62 21.93
CA PHE A 303 10.63 6.28 21.01
C PHE A 303 10.94 5.82 19.58
N VAL A 304 9.91 5.43 18.85
CA VAL A 304 10.06 5.04 17.44
C VAL A 304 9.26 6.01 16.58
N PHE A 305 9.98 6.85 15.83
CA PHE A 305 9.41 7.78 14.88
C PHE A 305 9.26 7.10 13.52
N THR A 306 8.16 7.34 12.85
CA THR A 306 7.94 6.89 11.47
C THR A 306 7.33 8.03 10.67
N ALA A 307 7.85 8.27 9.48
CA ALA A 307 7.30 9.22 8.53
C ALA A 307 7.15 8.56 7.16
N VAL A 308 6.08 8.90 6.46
CA VAL A 308 5.78 8.42 5.11
C VAL A 308 5.54 9.63 4.22
N ASP A 309 6.18 9.63 3.06
CA ASP A 309 5.96 10.68 2.07
C ASP A 309 4.87 10.29 1.03
N SER A 310 4.55 11.22 0.14
CA SER A 310 3.57 11.04 -0.92
C SER A 310 3.97 10.01 -1.98
N ARG A 311 5.23 9.56 -2.01
CA ARG A 311 5.74 8.48 -2.86
C ARG A 311 5.63 7.11 -2.20
N GLY A 312 5.24 7.06 -0.91
CA GLY A 312 5.23 5.85 -0.11
C GLY A 312 6.62 5.48 0.46
N LEU A 313 7.61 6.38 0.39
CA LEU A 313 8.90 6.17 1.04
C LEU A 313 8.76 6.36 2.55
N ILE A 314 9.43 5.50 3.31
CA ILE A 314 9.28 5.41 4.76
C ILE A 314 10.64 5.60 5.42
N THR A 315 10.70 6.51 6.39
CA THR A 315 11.80 6.60 7.33
C THR A 315 11.33 6.16 8.70
N THR A 316 12.11 5.33 9.36
CA THR A 316 11.92 4.95 10.76
C THR A 316 13.17 5.30 11.54
N LEU A 317 12.99 6.04 12.64
CA LEU A 317 14.07 6.50 13.51
C LEU A 317 13.76 6.09 14.95
N PRO A 318 14.46 5.09 15.52
CA PRO A 318 14.41 4.78 16.95
C PRO A 318 15.30 5.78 17.71
N ILE A 319 14.79 6.27 18.83
CA ILE A 319 15.53 7.12 19.77
C ILE A 319 15.33 6.53 21.16
N ASN A 320 16.44 6.29 21.84
CA ASN A 320 16.46 5.92 23.25
C ASN A 320 16.85 7.15 24.08
N ARG A 321 16.04 7.49 25.08
CA ARG A 321 16.32 8.54 26.07
C ARG A 321 16.83 7.94 27.35
N ASN A 322 17.64 8.69 28.07
CA ASN A 322 18.00 8.33 29.44
C ASN A 322 16.72 8.14 30.25
N PHE A 323 16.55 6.96 30.82
CA PHE A 323 15.30 6.55 31.44
C PHE A 323 15.58 5.97 32.84
N ILE A 324 14.89 6.49 33.81
CA ILE A 324 14.97 6.00 35.17
C ILE A 324 13.82 5.02 35.37
N GLU A 325 14.17 3.75 35.58
CA GLU A 325 13.25 2.64 35.87
C GLU A 325 12.69 2.79 37.27
N TYR A 326 11.91 3.86 37.48
CA TYR A 326 11.29 4.10 38.78
C TYR A 326 10.28 2.99 39.09
N ILE A 327 10.25 2.59 40.36
CA ILE A 327 9.35 1.58 40.90
C ILE A 327 8.37 2.28 41.83
N ASN A 328 7.08 2.19 41.55
CA ASN A 328 6.06 2.69 42.46
C ASN A 328 6.18 1.99 43.84
N PRO A 329 6.16 2.74 44.93
CA PRO A 329 6.21 2.13 46.26
C PRO A 329 4.96 1.28 46.52
N THR A 330 5.14 0.21 47.26
CA THR A 330 4.06 -0.59 47.85
C THR A 330 4.24 -0.61 49.37
N CYS A 331 3.14 -0.77 50.07
CA CYS A 331 3.16 -0.79 51.53
C CYS A 331 2.27 -1.91 52.05
N ASP A 332 2.87 -2.85 52.71
CA ASP A 332 2.19 -3.93 53.45
C ASP A 332 2.49 -3.79 54.94
N ILE A 333 1.52 -4.12 55.77
CA ILE A 333 1.67 -4.07 57.22
C ILE A 333 1.17 -5.37 57.87
N GLU A 334 1.96 -5.91 58.76
CA GLU A 334 1.55 -6.93 59.70
C GLU A 334 1.52 -6.32 61.10
N VAL A 335 0.48 -6.65 61.85
CA VAL A 335 0.23 -6.09 63.19
C VAL A 335 -0.13 -7.20 64.17
N SER A 336 0.50 -7.20 65.27
CA SER A 336 0.10 -8.08 66.44
C SER A 336 0.06 -7.29 67.70
N MET A 337 -0.79 -7.73 68.65
CA MET A 337 -0.93 -7.16 69.97
C MET A 337 -0.29 -8.12 70.95
N GLY A 338 0.73 -7.64 71.65
CA GLY A 338 1.35 -8.36 72.74
C GLY A 338 0.52 -8.32 74.04
N ALA A 339 0.72 -9.30 74.93
CA ALA A 339 -0.02 -9.43 76.18
C ALA A 339 0.19 -8.24 77.19
N THR A 340 1.20 -7.41 76.93
CA THR A 340 1.51 -6.22 77.73
C THR A 340 0.94 -4.93 77.18
N GLY A 341 0.09 -5.00 76.13
CA GLY A 341 -0.41 -3.81 75.43
C GLY A 341 0.63 -3.17 74.53
N THR A 342 1.55 -3.96 73.97
CA THR A 342 2.53 -3.58 72.98
C THR A 342 1.98 -3.90 71.60
N LEU A 343 1.93 -2.92 70.76
CA LEU A 343 1.58 -3.05 69.32
C LEU A 343 2.86 -3.32 68.52
N ASN A 344 3.03 -4.55 68.05
CA ASN A 344 4.17 -4.92 67.21
C ASN A 344 3.81 -4.73 65.76
N LEU A 345 4.57 -3.93 65.08
CA LEU A 345 4.37 -3.55 63.63
C LEU A 345 5.52 -4.10 62.82
N SER A 346 5.20 -4.70 61.67
CA SER A 346 6.14 -5.03 60.62
C SER A 346 5.62 -4.42 59.32
N VAL A 347 6.34 -3.46 58.74
CA VAL A 347 5.98 -2.79 57.52
C VAL A 347 7.00 -3.12 56.45
N SER A 348 6.55 -3.50 55.27
CA SER A 348 7.44 -3.86 54.19
C SER A 348 6.83 -3.49 52.83
N GLY A 349 7.66 -3.51 51.79
CA GLY A 349 7.21 -3.27 50.44
C GLY A 349 8.34 -3.00 49.46
N ASN A 350 7.95 -2.61 48.28
CA ASN A 350 8.88 -2.18 47.23
C ASN A 350 9.03 -0.66 47.26
N TYR A 351 10.19 -0.16 46.83
CA TYR A 351 10.40 1.25 46.52
C TYR A 351 11.63 1.42 45.62
N PHE A 352 11.69 2.51 44.90
CA PHE A 352 12.86 2.83 44.07
C PHE A 352 14.03 3.32 44.97
N ASN A 353 14.99 2.46 45.25
CA ASN A 353 16.19 2.78 46.05
C ASN A 353 17.32 3.39 45.19
N GLY A 354 16.98 4.20 44.21
CA GLY A 354 17.93 4.83 43.29
C GLY A 354 18.13 6.32 43.56
N SER A 355 18.96 6.93 42.74
CA SER A 355 19.08 8.37 42.62
C SER A 355 18.53 8.83 41.30
N PHE A 356 17.88 9.99 41.27
CA PHE A 356 17.40 10.59 40.06
C PHE A 356 18.59 11.22 39.32
N ASN A 357 18.98 10.59 38.21
CA ASN A 357 20.14 10.99 37.39
C ASN A 357 21.44 11.19 38.18
N GLY A 358 21.62 10.44 39.27
CA GLY A 358 22.78 10.56 40.16
C GLY A 358 22.83 11.83 41.05
N ILE A 359 21.81 12.69 40.98
CA ILE A 359 21.77 13.98 41.66
C ILE A 359 21.06 13.90 43.00
N ILE A 360 19.81 13.44 43.01
CA ILE A 360 18.98 13.39 44.23
C ILE A 360 18.65 11.93 44.56
N LYS A 361 19.06 11.47 45.71
CA LYS A 361 18.67 10.16 46.23
C LYS A 361 17.17 10.17 46.54
N ASN A 362 16.46 9.11 46.16
CA ASN A 362 15.05 8.97 46.51
C ASN A 362 14.85 8.90 48.04
N LYS A 363 13.80 9.54 48.53
CA LYS A 363 13.45 9.54 49.94
C LYS A 363 12.81 8.21 50.30
N LEU A 364 13.01 7.80 51.58
CA LEU A 364 12.31 6.69 52.18
C LEU A 364 11.77 7.16 53.53
N ILE A 365 10.47 7.41 53.62
CA ILE A 365 9.77 7.77 54.84
C ILE A 365 8.67 6.74 55.04
N VAL A 366 8.73 6.00 56.13
CA VAL A 366 7.71 5.01 56.50
C VAL A 366 7.00 5.50 57.76
N GLN A 367 5.69 5.49 57.72
CA GLN A 367 4.86 5.96 58.82
C GLN A 367 3.71 4.97 59.05
N TYR A 368 3.19 4.98 60.28
CA TYR A 368 1.96 4.28 60.65
C TYR A 368 1.04 5.21 61.43
N ARG A 369 -0.23 4.84 61.49
CA ARG A 369 -1.24 5.47 62.35
C ARG A 369 -2.14 4.40 62.94
N VAL A 370 -2.73 4.77 64.09
CA VAL A 370 -3.67 3.90 64.83
C VAL A 370 -5.00 4.64 64.95
N ASN A 371 -6.12 3.97 64.62
CA ASN A 371 -7.48 4.47 64.73
C ASN A 371 -7.67 5.84 64.02
N MET A 372 -7.09 6.02 62.84
CA MET A 372 -7.14 7.27 62.05
C MET A 372 -6.47 8.47 62.76
N GLY A 373 -5.63 8.24 63.77
CA GLY A 373 -4.86 9.27 64.47
C GLY A 373 -3.71 9.85 63.63
N GLU A 374 -2.81 10.58 64.32
CA GLU A 374 -1.63 11.18 63.70
C GLU A 374 -0.66 10.13 63.15
N TRP A 375 0.01 10.48 62.06
CA TRP A 375 1.05 9.64 61.47
C TRP A 375 2.33 9.72 62.33
N LYS A 376 2.89 8.58 62.65
CA LYS A 376 4.15 8.41 63.38
C LYS A 376 5.21 7.79 62.50
N ASP A 377 6.44 8.31 62.55
CA ASP A 377 7.57 7.80 61.77
C ASP A 377 8.05 6.45 62.28
N ILE A 378 8.50 5.57 61.40
CA ILE A 378 9.21 4.33 61.70
C ILE A 378 10.53 4.36 60.91
N GLU A 379 11.63 4.04 61.58
CA GLU A 379 12.90 3.84 60.89
C GLU A 379 12.83 2.61 60.00
N ALA A 380 13.16 2.81 58.73
CA ALA A 380 13.10 1.76 57.70
C ALA A 380 14.49 1.50 57.14
N THR A 381 14.76 0.23 56.84
CA THR A 381 16.00 -0.21 56.19
C THR A 381 15.67 -0.63 54.75
N ALA A 382 16.44 -0.11 53.79
CA ALA A 382 16.33 -0.47 52.38
C ALA A 382 17.36 -1.54 51.98
N SER A 383 16.93 -2.51 51.18
CA SER A 383 17.78 -3.55 50.60
C SER A 383 17.37 -3.77 49.15
N GLY A 384 18.23 -3.42 48.17
CA GLY A 384 17.83 -3.38 46.77
C GLY A 384 16.63 -2.44 46.60
N ASN A 385 15.61 -2.87 45.91
CA ASN A 385 14.36 -2.12 45.68
C ASN A 385 13.23 -2.53 46.64
N THR A 386 13.57 -3.04 47.80
CA THR A 386 12.65 -3.35 48.90
C THR A 386 13.01 -2.56 50.14
N TYR A 387 12.06 -2.40 51.03
CA TYR A 387 12.30 -1.86 52.38
C TYR A 387 11.58 -2.71 53.43
N SER A 388 12.07 -2.65 54.63
CA SER A 388 11.41 -3.20 55.82
C SER A 388 11.60 -2.28 56.99
N ALA A 389 10.61 -2.26 57.87
CA ALA A 389 10.62 -1.51 59.11
C ALA A 389 9.89 -2.33 60.17
N THR A 390 10.44 -2.42 61.36
CA THR A 390 9.79 -3.02 62.57
C THR A 390 9.71 -1.98 63.63
N TYR A 391 8.61 -1.93 64.35
CA TYR A 391 8.42 -0.97 65.41
C TYR A 391 7.52 -1.55 66.49
N GLU A 392 7.86 -1.24 67.77
CA GLU A 392 7.06 -1.58 68.93
C GLU A 392 6.50 -0.30 69.56
N ASP A 393 5.16 -0.16 69.57
CA ASP A 393 4.46 0.97 70.18
C ASP A 393 3.71 0.46 71.44
N THR A 394 3.85 1.14 72.57
CA THR A 394 3.31 0.70 73.86
C THR A 394 2.18 1.58 74.34
N GLY A 395 1.43 1.10 75.34
CA GLY A 395 0.36 1.87 75.97
C GLY A 395 -1.03 1.59 75.39
N TYR A 396 -1.19 0.50 74.71
CA TYR A 396 -2.50 0.08 74.14
C TYR A 396 -3.20 -0.90 75.10
N ASP A 397 -4.52 -0.85 75.08
CA ASP A 397 -5.35 -1.82 75.81
C ASP A 397 -5.47 -3.11 75.00
N TYR A 398 -4.87 -4.19 75.39
CA TYR A 398 -4.86 -5.48 74.68
C TYR A 398 -6.26 -6.12 74.56
N GLN A 399 -7.25 -5.62 75.26
CA GLN A 399 -8.64 -6.07 75.17
C GLN A 399 -9.42 -5.32 74.12
N LYS A 400 -8.88 -4.24 73.56
CA LYS A 400 -9.49 -3.44 72.53
C LYS A 400 -8.92 -3.81 71.16
N THR A 401 -9.76 -3.63 70.15
CA THR A 401 -9.36 -3.73 68.74
C THR A 401 -8.89 -2.37 68.30
N TYR A 402 -7.74 -2.32 67.65
CA TYR A 402 -7.18 -1.14 67.04
C TYR A 402 -7.07 -1.35 65.53
N THR A 403 -7.45 -0.36 64.76
CA THR A 403 -7.22 -0.32 63.32
C THR A 403 -5.90 0.38 63.05
N VAL A 404 -4.99 -0.29 62.36
CA VAL A 404 -3.65 0.23 62.06
C VAL A 404 -3.47 0.29 60.56
N GLN A 405 -2.88 1.38 60.11
CA GLN A 405 -2.53 1.57 58.70
C GLN A 405 -1.11 2.13 58.61
N ALA A 406 -0.34 1.66 57.64
CA ALA A 406 0.97 2.22 57.31
C ALA A 406 0.95 2.96 55.99
N ARG A 407 1.95 3.81 55.79
CA ARG A 407 2.26 4.41 54.49
C ARG A 407 3.76 4.52 54.27
N ILE A 408 4.15 4.47 53.04
CA ILE A 408 5.46 4.89 52.56
C ILE A 408 5.31 6.16 51.75
N ILE A 409 6.21 7.11 51.95
CA ILE A 409 6.32 8.35 51.18
C ILE A 409 7.71 8.37 50.57
N ASP A 410 7.79 8.48 49.28
CA ASP A 410 9.05 8.74 48.58
C ASP A 410 9.05 10.13 47.89
N SER A 411 10.01 10.40 47.01
CA SER A 411 10.13 11.72 46.38
C SER A 411 9.01 12.00 45.38
N LEU A 412 8.29 11.00 44.88
CA LEU A 412 7.31 11.11 43.81
C LEU A 412 5.90 10.65 44.21
N SER A 413 5.78 9.72 45.14
CA SER A 413 4.49 9.13 45.45
C SER A 413 4.35 8.71 46.91
N THR A 414 3.14 8.33 47.27
CA THR A 414 2.79 7.78 48.58
C THR A 414 1.96 6.53 48.38
N ALA A 415 2.31 5.45 49.01
CA ALA A 415 1.51 4.23 49.06
C ALA A 415 1.03 3.94 50.49
N PHE A 416 -0.18 3.44 50.56
CA PHE A 416 -0.81 3.07 51.85
C PHE A 416 -0.99 1.56 51.90
N SER A 417 -0.84 0.99 53.09
CA SER A 417 -1.24 -0.39 53.35
C SER A 417 -2.76 -0.51 53.45
N ALA A 418 -3.25 -1.73 53.36
CA ALA A 418 -4.59 -2.02 53.87
C ALA A 418 -4.67 -1.67 55.36
N GLU A 419 -5.86 -1.39 55.84
CA GLU A 419 -6.12 -1.27 57.29
C GLU A 419 -6.15 -2.67 57.92
N VAL A 420 -5.35 -2.88 58.94
CA VAL A 420 -5.28 -4.15 59.66
C VAL A 420 -5.79 -3.94 61.08
N LYS A 421 -6.55 -4.89 61.60
CA LYS A 421 -7.07 -4.87 62.96
C LYS A 421 -6.25 -5.79 63.84
N THR A 422 -5.92 -5.32 65.09
CA THR A 422 -5.14 -6.10 66.11
C THR A 422 -5.90 -7.28 66.64
N ARG A 423 -7.20 -7.28 66.61
CA ARG A 423 -8.04 -8.45 66.91
C ARG A 423 -8.61 -9.01 65.64
N SER A 424 -8.42 -10.30 65.42
CA SER A 424 -9.13 -10.99 64.34
C SER A 424 -10.63 -11.06 64.70
N ILE A 425 -11.44 -10.52 63.81
CA ILE A 425 -12.86 -10.87 63.77
C ILE A 425 -12.89 -12.38 63.50
N PRO A 426 -13.67 -13.20 64.27
CA PRO A 426 -13.78 -14.62 63.94
C PRO A 426 -14.15 -14.74 62.47
N VAL A 427 -13.39 -15.55 61.75
CA VAL A 427 -13.57 -15.76 60.29
C VAL A 427 -14.94 -16.35 60.01
N CYS A 428 -15.54 -17.00 61.00
CA CYS A 428 -16.84 -17.64 60.91
C CYS A 428 -17.58 -17.66 62.25
N ASP A 429 -18.90 -17.65 62.19
CA ASP A 429 -19.82 -17.87 63.30
C ASP A 429 -20.52 -19.20 63.15
N TRP A 430 -20.68 -19.94 64.26
CA TRP A 430 -21.49 -21.17 64.34
C TRP A 430 -22.88 -20.80 64.86
N GLY A 431 -23.87 -20.83 63.97
CA GLY A 431 -25.26 -20.78 64.39
C GLY A 431 -25.79 -22.16 64.77
N GLU A 432 -27.01 -22.21 65.33
CA GLU A 432 -27.62 -23.46 65.73
C GLU A 432 -27.91 -24.39 64.55
N ASN A 433 -28.10 -23.80 63.34
CA ASN A 433 -28.42 -24.52 62.10
C ASN A 433 -27.59 -24.08 60.89
N ASP A 434 -26.64 -23.17 61.07
CA ASP A 434 -25.84 -22.63 59.98
C ASP A 434 -24.38 -22.32 60.38
N PHE A 435 -23.52 -22.18 59.40
CA PHE A 435 -22.13 -21.81 59.52
C PHE A 435 -21.87 -20.64 58.56
N ASN A 436 -21.74 -19.44 59.12
CA ASN A 436 -21.58 -18.21 58.36
C ASN A 436 -20.15 -17.75 58.32
N PHE A 437 -19.64 -17.45 57.16
CA PHE A 437 -18.35 -16.78 56.99
C PHE A 437 -18.56 -15.26 57.06
N ASN A 438 -17.87 -14.61 57.96
CA ASN A 438 -17.88 -13.14 58.14
C ASN A 438 -16.94 -12.40 57.19
N VAL A 439 -16.25 -13.15 56.33
CA VAL A 439 -15.31 -12.64 55.34
C VAL A 439 -15.60 -13.32 53.97
N PRO A 440 -15.35 -12.66 52.86
CA PRO A 440 -15.44 -13.30 51.57
C PRO A 440 -14.55 -14.55 51.49
N ILE A 441 -15.13 -15.68 51.09
CA ILE A 441 -14.36 -16.91 50.88
C ILE A 441 -13.56 -16.76 49.58
N THR A 442 -12.23 -16.89 49.74
CA THR A 442 -11.30 -16.88 48.60
C THR A 442 -10.40 -18.10 48.61
N ILE A 443 -9.96 -18.54 47.46
CA ILE A 443 -8.89 -19.54 47.33
C ILE A 443 -7.71 -18.83 46.64
N GLN A 444 -6.59 -18.75 47.34
CA GLN A 444 -5.39 -18.04 46.87
C GLN A 444 -5.68 -16.58 46.43
N GLY A 445 -6.53 -15.87 47.24
CA GLY A 445 -6.90 -14.48 46.96
C GLY A 445 -8.02 -14.28 45.92
N ASN A 446 -8.47 -15.32 45.24
CA ASN A 446 -9.55 -15.22 44.27
C ASN A 446 -10.90 -15.54 44.91
N PRO A 447 -11.97 -14.78 44.68
CA PRO A 447 -13.32 -15.10 45.15
C PRO A 447 -13.75 -16.50 44.69
N LEU A 448 -14.40 -17.22 45.62
CA LEU A 448 -14.97 -18.53 45.28
C LEU A 448 -16.09 -18.35 44.26
N VAL A 449 -15.91 -18.97 43.09
CA VAL A 449 -16.94 -19.00 42.05
C VAL A 449 -17.77 -20.26 42.23
N TYR A 450 -19.06 -20.11 42.49
CA TYR A 450 -20.00 -21.19 42.66
C TYR A 450 -21.24 -21.00 41.78
N ILE A 451 -21.99 -22.07 41.55
CA ILE A 451 -23.24 -22.01 40.80
C ILE A 451 -24.29 -21.32 41.69
N THR A 452 -24.88 -20.23 41.18
CA THR A 452 -25.92 -19.47 41.88
C THR A 452 -27.33 -19.94 41.47
N ASP A 453 -27.44 -20.44 40.26
CA ASP A 453 -28.70 -20.94 39.73
C ASP A 453 -28.41 -21.92 38.61
N GLU A 454 -29.17 -23.03 38.51
CA GLU A 454 -29.09 -23.96 37.40
C GLU A 454 -30.48 -24.57 37.12
N GLY A 455 -30.72 -24.96 35.93
CA GLY A 455 -32.00 -25.51 35.57
C GLY A 455 -32.24 -25.66 34.06
N THR A 456 -33.51 -25.67 33.71
CA THR A 456 -33.96 -25.74 32.32
C THR A 456 -34.94 -24.61 32.01
N LYS A 457 -34.68 -23.83 30.98
CA LYS A 457 -35.54 -22.75 30.53
C LYS A 457 -35.47 -22.62 29.00
N ASN A 458 -36.61 -22.42 28.34
CA ASN A 458 -36.69 -22.34 26.88
C ASN A 458 -36.14 -23.57 26.13
N GLY A 459 -36.14 -24.74 26.81
CA GLY A 459 -35.54 -25.97 26.28
C GLY A 459 -33.99 -26.00 26.30
N TRP A 460 -33.39 -25.08 27.00
CA TRP A 460 -31.95 -25.06 27.31
C TRP A 460 -31.74 -25.57 28.73
N TYR A 461 -30.69 -26.35 28.94
CA TYR A 461 -30.05 -26.48 30.25
C TYR A 461 -29.15 -25.30 30.47
N TYR A 462 -29.05 -24.77 31.69
CA TYR A 462 -28.22 -23.62 32.02
C TYR A 462 -27.61 -23.70 33.41
N ARG A 463 -26.51 -22.93 33.59
CA ARG A 463 -25.92 -22.62 34.88
C ARG A 463 -25.49 -21.16 34.93
N ASN A 464 -25.76 -20.52 36.05
CA ASN A 464 -25.33 -19.18 36.37
C ASN A 464 -24.33 -19.24 37.49
N TRP A 465 -23.27 -18.46 37.37
CA TRP A 465 -22.14 -18.46 38.29
C TRP A 465 -22.13 -17.17 39.11
N SER A 466 -21.61 -17.24 40.34
CA SER A 466 -21.51 -16.10 41.28
C SER A 466 -20.65 -14.93 40.79
N ASN A 467 -19.84 -15.13 39.75
CA ASN A 467 -19.06 -14.09 39.08
C ASN A 467 -19.80 -13.39 37.95
N GLY A 468 -21.09 -13.63 37.77
CA GLY A 468 -21.92 -13.04 36.73
C GLY A 468 -21.79 -13.71 35.37
N MET A 469 -21.07 -14.83 35.27
CA MET A 469 -21.02 -15.61 34.03
C MET A 469 -22.18 -16.58 33.96
N GLY A 470 -22.61 -16.88 32.74
CA GLY A 470 -23.63 -17.90 32.46
C GLY A 470 -23.21 -18.81 31.33
N GLU A 471 -23.64 -20.06 31.44
CA GLU A 471 -23.50 -21.02 30.37
C GLU A 471 -24.86 -21.69 30.09
N CYS A 472 -25.08 -22.05 28.86
CA CYS A 472 -26.27 -22.84 28.49
C CYS A 472 -25.99 -23.76 27.30
N TRP A 473 -26.71 -24.89 27.27
CA TRP A 473 -26.59 -25.86 26.17
C TRP A 473 -27.90 -26.47 25.81
N LYS A 474 -28.07 -26.83 24.54
CA LYS A 474 -29.28 -27.37 23.98
C LYS A 474 -28.98 -28.25 22.77
N VAL A 475 -29.76 -29.28 22.57
CA VAL A 475 -29.82 -30.01 21.30
C VAL A 475 -31.07 -29.62 20.53
N LEU A 476 -30.88 -29.07 19.36
CA LEU A 476 -31.96 -28.70 18.43
C LEU A 476 -32.14 -29.81 17.40
N SER A 477 -33.37 -30.28 17.24
CA SER A 477 -33.78 -31.14 16.11
C SER A 477 -34.15 -30.24 14.93
N HIS A 478 -33.41 -30.35 13.84
CA HIS A 478 -33.64 -29.59 12.60
C HIS A 478 -33.92 -30.53 11.44
N THR A 479 -35.11 -30.42 10.88
CA THR A 479 -35.56 -31.25 9.75
C THR A 479 -35.45 -30.45 8.45
N THR A 480 -34.64 -30.93 7.52
CA THR A 480 -34.42 -30.25 6.25
C THR A 480 -34.09 -31.23 5.13
N THR A 481 -34.25 -30.76 3.90
CA THR A 481 -33.81 -31.42 2.67
C THR A 481 -32.56 -30.67 2.17
N ILE A 482 -31.46 -31.37 1.92
CA ILE A 482 -30.20 -30.76 1.50
C ILE A 482 -30.09 -30.88 -0.03
N SER A 483 -30.83 -30.05 -0.75
CA SER A 483 -30.95 -30.15 -2.21
C SER A 483 -30.63 -28.84 -2.96
N THR A 484 -30.50 -27.74 -2.26
CA THR A 484 -30.16 -26.45 -2.88
C THR A 484 -28.66 -26.40 -3.16
N ALA A 485 -28.25 -26.16 -4.40
CA ALA A 485 -26.84 -26.06 -4.78
C ALA A 485 -26.15 -24.85 -4.10
N PHE A 486 -24.97 -25.08 -3.55
CA PHE A 486 -24.14 -24.07 -2.88
C PHE A 486 -22.66 -24.31 -3.24
N GLY A 487 -22.19 -23.75 -4.33
CA GLY A 487 -20.88 -24.06 -4.90
C GLY A 487 -20.77 -25.53 -5.31
N THR A 488 -19.76 -26.22 -4.77
CA THR A 488 -19.53 -27.67 -4.99
C THR A 488 -20.31 -28.57 -4.02
N MET A 489 -21.14 -27.99 -3.17
CA MET A 489 -21.92 -28.69 -2.14
C MET A 489 -23.42 -28.40 -2.29
N TYR A 490 -24.20 -29.00 -1.45
CA TYR A 490 -25.63 -28.76 -1.32
C TYR A 490 -25.97 -28.32 0.10
N VAL A 491 -26.93 -27.43 0.23
CA VAL A 491 -27.34 -26.84 1.50
C VAL A 491 -28.84 -27.09 1.74
N GLY A 492 -29.17 -27.32 3.00
CA GLY A 492 -30.55 -27.35 3.48
C GLY A 492 -31.03 -25.97 3.92
N THR A 493 -32.27 -25.87 4.36
CA THR A 493 -32.80 -24.64 4.98
C THR A 493 -32.04 -24.35 6.28
N ALA A 494 -31.85 -23.06 6.59
CA ALA A 494 -31.21 -22.66 7.83
C ALA A 494 -32.08 -23.03 9.05
N THR A 495 -31.40 -23.26 10.18
CA THR A 495 -32.10 -23.38 11.47
C THR A 495 -32.81 -22.07 11.82
N THR A 496 -33.83 -22.15 12.65
CA THR A 496 -34.36 -20.95 13.29
C THR A 496 -33.49 -20.52 14.46
N ARG A 497 -33.41 -19.21 14.72
CA ARG A 497 -32.77 -18.70 15.91
C ARG A 497 -33.41 -19.27 17.17
N GLN A 498 -32.57 -19.64 18.12
CA GLN A 498 -33.05 -20.13 19.43
C GLN A 498 -32.80 -19.03 20.45
N SER A 499 -33.84 -18.64 21.19
CA SER A 499 -33.69 -17.72 22.32
C SER A 499 -32.99 -18.40 23.46
N TYR A 500 -31.96 -17.72 24.01
CA TYR A 500 -31.26 -18.19 25.19
C TYR A 500 -32.17 -18.19 26.44
N PRO A 501 -31.83 -18.92 27.49
CA PRO A 501 -32.63 -18.93 28.72
C PRO A 501 -32.59 -17.58 29.45
N PHE A 502 -31.57 -16.77 29.19
CA PHE A 502 -31.33 -15.43 29.73
C PHE A 502 -30.57 -14.58 28.71
N PRO A 503 -30.64 -13.25 28.76
CA PRO A 503 -29.83 -12.38 27.92
C PRO A 503 -28.38 -12.32 28.45
N PHE A 504 -27.42 -12.23 27.53
CA PHE A 504 -26.03 -11.93 27.86
C PHE A 504 -25.76 -10.42 27.72
N GLU A 505 -24.76 -9.89 28.41
CA GLU A 505 -24.34 -8.47 28.30
C GLU A 505 -23.90 -8.12 26.89
N GLY A 506 -23.34 -9.08 26.15
CA GLY A 506 -22.94 -8.97 24.75
C GLY A 506 -23.23 -10.27 24.00
N LYS A 507 -22.56 -10.46 22.87
CA LYS A 507 -22.64 -11.74 22.16
C LYS A 507 -21.87 -12.80 22.96
N PRO A 508 -22.51 -13.90 23.39
CA PRO A 508 -21.80 -14.98 24.07
C PRO A 508 -20.88 -15.72 23.09
N VAL A 509 -19.90 -16.42 23.61
CA VAL A 509 -19.18 -17.44 22.85
C VAL A 509 -20.18 -18.57 22.58
N GLU A 510 -20.44 -18.82 21.30
CA GLU A 510 -21.35 -19.86 20.85
C GLU A 510 -20.59 -20.91 20.06
N GLN A 511 -20.77 -22.16 20.44
CA GLN A 511 -20.30 -23.32 19.69
C GLN A 511 -21.51 -24.15 19.23
N ALA A 512 -21.58 -24.42 17.95
CA ALA A 512 -22.59 -25.29 17.38
C ALA A 512 -21.91 -26.50 16.71
N THR A 513 -22.38 -27.69 17.02
CA THR A 513 -21.84 -28.92 16.45
C THR A 513 -22.98 -29.83 15.96
N LEU A 514 -22.73 -30.51 14.85
CA LEU A 514 -23.67 -31.50 14.31
C LEU A 514 -23.46 -32.84 15.04
N GLN A 515 -24.48 -33.33 15.71
CA GLN A 515 -24.45 -34.62 16.44
C GLN A 515 -24.90 -35.81 15.60
N SER A 516 -25.61 -35.59 14.50
CA SER A 516 -26.30 -36.67 13.80
C SER A 516 -25.38 -37.50 12.91
N GLY A 517 -25.53 -38.80 12.98
CA GLY A 517 -24.78 -39.80 12.23
C GLY A 517 -25.20 -40.01 10.77
N GLY A 518 -25.50 -38.96 10.05
CA GLY A 518 -25.54 -39.00 8.58
C GLY A 518 -24.14 -38.83 8.01
N ALA A 519 -23.72 -39.69 7.12
CA ALA A 519 -22.39 -39.61 6.51
C ALA A 519 -22.17 -38.24 5.85
N ALA A 520 -21.01 -37.62 6.11
CA ALA A 520 -20.46 -36.46 5.40
C ALA A 520 -21.31 -35.16 5.42
N ALA A 521 -22.10 -34.91 6.43
CA ALA A 521 -22.78 -33.63 6.63
C ALA A 521 -22.00 -32.72 7.58
N TRP A 522 -21.99 -31.40 7.31
CA TRP A 522 -21.35 -30.38 8.15
C TRP A 522 -22.31 -29.26 8.48
N LEU A 523 -21.95 -28.49 9.49
CA LEU A 523 -22.66 -27.29 9.89
C LEU A 523 -21.87 -26.06 9.41
N ILE A 524 -22.52 -25.14 8.72
CA ILE A 524 -21.96 -23.86 8.36
C ILE A 524 -22.85 -22.71 8.85
N PRO A 525 -22.30 -21.57 9.28
CA PRO A 525 -23.11 -20.39 9.57
C PRO A 525 -23.90 -19.94 8.34
N GLU A 526 -25.10 -19.43 8.53
CA GLU A 526 -25.96 -18.93 7.45
C GLU A 526 -25.36 -17.65 6.84
N SER A 527 -25.27 -17.58 5.50
CA SER A 527 -24.47 -16.55 4.79
C SER A 527 -25.17 -15.20 4.60
N ARG A 528 -26.47 -15.08 4.89
CA ARG A 528 -27.28 -13.87 4.64
C ARG A 528 -27.33 -12.89 5.84
N GLY A 529 -26.28 -12.84 6.65
CA GLY A 529 -26.21 -11.98 7.84
C GLY A 529 -26.81 -12.59 9.11
N ASN A 530 -27.37 -13.80 9.05
CA ASN A 530 -27.96 -14.52 10.18
C ASN A 530 -27.00 -15.54 10.83
N GLY A 531 -25.83 -15.75 10.24
CA GLY A 531 -24.78 -16.64 10.77
C GLY A 531 -24.01 -16.08 11.98
N VAL A 532 -24.51 -15.02 12.60
CA VAL A 532 -23.94 -14.42 13.81
C VAL A 532 -25.00 -14.41 14.91
N ASN A 533 -24.62 -14.84 16.09
CA ASN A 533 -25.48 -14.77 17.27
C ASN A 533 -25.65 -13.32 17.79
N SER A 534 -26.58 -13.13 18.67
CA SER A 534 -26.82 -11.89 19.42
C SER A 534 -26.68 -12.14 20.93
N SER A 535 -26.91 -11.12 21.73
CA SER A 535 -26.96 -11.26 23.20
C SER A 535 -28.14 -12.08 23.70
N SER A 536 -29.16 -12.32 22.88
CA SER A 536 -30.42 -13.01 23.26
C SER A 536 -30.74 -14.25 22.44
N GLN A 537 -30.11 -14.46 21.30
CA GLN A 537 -30.42 -15.56 20.38
C GLN A 537 -29.18 -16.14 19.70
N THR A 538 -29.24 -17.44 19.37
CA THR A 538 -28.21 -18.13 18.59
C THR A 538 -28.06 -17.55 17.17
N ALA A 539 -26.93 -17.81 16.56
CA ALA A 539 -26.78 -17.75 15.11
C ALA A 539 -27.72 -18.76 14.41
N MET A 540 -27.91 -18.58 13.12
CA MET A 540 -28.56 -19.59 12.26
C MET A 540 -27.49 -20.40 11.54
N TYR A 541 -27.73 -21.66 11.34
CA TYR A 541 -26.84 -22.60 10.69
C TYR A 541 -27.52 -23.40 9.61
N ASN A 542 -26.77 -23.64 8.54
CA ASN A 542 -27.20 -24.57 7.49
C ASN A 542 -26.49 -25.91 7.65
N VAL A 543 -27.17 -26.99 7.39
CA VAL A 543 -26.53 -28.31 7.20
C VAL A 543 -26.16 -28.45 5.74
N VAL A 544 -24.93 -28.80 5.47
CA VAL A 544 -24.38 -28.97 4.12
C VAL A 544 -23.88 -30.40 3.89
N HIS A 545 -23.92 -30.83 2.64
CA HIS A 545 -23.49 -32.18 2.23
C HIS A 545 -22.90 -32.11 0.83
N PRO A 546 -21.89 -32.94 0.49
CA PRO A 546 -21.28 -32.94 -0.85
C PRO A 546 -22.21 -33.39 -1.96
N ASN A 547 -23.23 -34.18 -1.63
CA ASN A 547 -24.23 -34.66 -2.57
C ASN A 547 -25.63 -34.11 -2.24
N SER A 548 -26.46 -33.94 -3.26
CA SER A 548 -27.87 -33.60 -3.06
C SER A 548 -28.61 -34.73 -2.33
N ILE A 549 -29.24 -34.41 -1.20
CA ILE A 549 -30.08 -35.31 -0.42
C ILE A 549 -31.52 -34.85 -0.56
N THR A 550 -32.27 -35.51 -1.44
CA THR A 550 -33.67 -35.15 -1.75
C THR A 550 -34.67 -35.67 -0.75
N LYS A 551 -34.30 -36.64 0.08
CA LYS A 551 -35.13 -37.11 1.18
C LYS A 551 -34.95 -36.22 2.41
N THR A 552 -36.05 -35.77 2.98
CA THR A 552 -36.05 -35.00 4.22
C THR A 552 -35.41 -35.81 5.36
N GLY A 553 -34.41 -35.23 5.98
CA GLY A 553 -33.69 -35.81 7.11
C GLY A 553 -33.79 -34.93 8.36
N THR A 554 -33.71 -35.56 9.52
CA THR A 554 -33.62 -34.83 10.79
C THR A 554 -32.20 -34.88 11.31
N TYR A 555 -31.65 -33.68 11.60
CA TYR A 555 -30.32 -33.45 12.06
C TYR A 555 -30.36 -32.89 13.48
N TYR A 556 -29.45 -33.34 14.33
CA TYR A 556 -29.38 -32.88 15.72
C TYR A 556 -28.16 -31.95 15.86
N ILE A 557 -28.40 -30.73 16.30
CA ILE A 557 -27.39 -29.69 16.44
C ILE A 557 -27.25 -29.36 17.92
N SER A 558 -26.07 -29.61 18.47
CA SER A 558 -25.74 -29.21 19.84
C SER A 558 -25.23 -27.77 19.84
N PHE A 559 -25.84 -26.98 20.67
CA PHE A 559 -25.37 -25.63 21.02
C PHE A 559 -24.76 -25.64 22.41
N TYR A 560 -23.65 -24.95 22.58
CA TYR A 560 -23.08 -24.55 23.86
C TYR A 560 -22.78 -23.07 23.81
N CYS A 561 -23.20 -22.32 24.81
CA CYS A 561 -23.01 -20.88 24.87
C CYS A 561 -22.49 -20.49 26.26
N TYR A 562 -21.56 -19.53 26.30
CA TYR A 562 -20.95 -19.04 27.52
C TYR A 562 -20.67 -17.54 27.39
N GLY A 563 -20.99 -16.77 28.42
CA GLY A 563 -20.78 -15.33 28.43
C GLY A 563 -21.18 -14.67 29.74
N LYS A 564 -20.92 -13.36 29.82
CA LYS A 564 -21.39 -12.55 30.94
C LYS A 564 -22.89 -12.31 30.83
N LEU A 565 -23.61 -12.49 31.92
CA LEU A 565 -25.06 -12.26 31.98
C LEU A 565 -25.35 -10.75 31.98
N ALA A 566 -26.41 -10.33 31.31
CA ALA A 566 -26.92 -8.98 31.43
C ALA A 566 -27.46 -8.76 32.85
N GLU A 567 -27.17 -7.60 33.41
CA GLU A 567 -27.83 -7.18 34.65
C GLU A 567 -29.34 -7.03 34.39
N VAL A 568 -30.18 -7.68 35.20
CA VAL A 568 -31.64 -7.66 35.08
C VAL A 568 -32.18 -6.50 35.91
#